data_e1d2d406e63595a7e157f0dd219000b1
#
_entry.id   e1d2d406e63595a7e157f0dd219000b1
#
_cell.length_a   1.000
_cell.length_b   1.000
_cell.length_c   1.000
_cell.angle_alpha   90.00
_cell.angle_beta   90.00
_cell.angle_gamma   90.00
#
_symmetry.space_group_name_H-M   'P 1'
#
loop_
_entity.id
_entity.type
_entity.pdbx_description
1 polymer ?
#
loop_
_entity_poly.entity_id
_entity_poly.type
_entity_poly.pdbx_seq_one_letter_code
_entity_poly.pdbx_strand_id
1 'polypeptide(L)'
;MVSLRNRNEDNIGDLKIGSRILLVDGVSVSFDGFKALNNLSFSINYGELRCIIGANGAGKSTMMDVVTGKTKPDSGSVIFGEAVDLLSLDEPTIAQIGIGRKFQKPTVFQNHTVFENLELAMKDDKRFFKTLFSKLNSEQKDKIEETMKLIGLKELYNLEAGILSHGQKQWLEIGMVIMQEPKLLLVDELVAGMTQQEVEQTAEI
;
A
#
# COMPACT_ATOMS: atom_id res chain seq x y z
N MET A 1 -15.23 13.24 -13.54
CA MET A 1 -14.28 12.55 -12.65
C MET A 1 -14.65 12.57 -11.16
N VAL A 2 -15.22 13.66 -10.61
CA VAL A 2 -15.68 13.73 -9.20
C VAL A 2 -16.79 12.72 -8.86
N SER A 3 -17.66 12.37 -9.81
CA SER A 3 -18.84 11.50 -9.59
C SER A 3 -18.52 10.00 -9.42
N LEU A 4 -17.40 9.50 -9.94
CA LEU A 4 -17.01 8.09 -9.82
C LEU A 4 -16.32 7.80 -8.48
N ARG A 5 -15.54 8.78 -7.96
CA ARG A 5 -14.87 8.67 -6.68
C ARG A 5 -15.85 8.50 -5.51
N ASN A 6 -16.89 9.33 -5.45
CA ASN A 6 -17.89 9.25 -4.39
C ASN A 6 -18.69 7.94 -4.43
N ARG A 7 -19.03 7.42 -5.62
CA ARG A 7 -19.75 6.13 -5.74
C ARG A 7 -18.95 4.93 -5.24
N ASN A 8 -17.63 4.91 -5.48
CA ASN A 8 -16.80 3.80 -5.03
C ASN A 8 -16.55 3.87 -3.51
N GLU A 9 -16.45 5.06 -2.92
CA GLU A 9 -16.32 5.23 -1.48
C GLU A 9 -17.61 4.78 -0.76
N ASP A 10 -18.79 5.12 -1.27
CA ASP A 10 -20.10 4.68 -0.74
C ASP A 10 -20.25 3.14 -0.82
N ASN A 11 -19.72 2.49 -1.84
CA ASN A 11 -19.78 1.04 -2.04
C ASN A 11 -18.79 0.24 -1.18
N ILE A 12 -17.84 0.90 -0.52
CA ILE A 12 -16.93 0.23 0.43
C ILE A 12 -17.69 -0.10 1.73
N GLY A 13 -18.73 0.65 2.05
CA GLY A 13 -19.52 0.51 3.28
C GLY A 13 -18.80 0.99 4.55
N ASP A 14 -19.46 0.88 5.67
CA ASP A 14 -18.89 1.18 6.99
C ASP A 14 -17.95 0.05 7.42
N LEU A 15 -16.64 0.26 7.28
CA LEU A 15 -15.64 -0.70 7.70
C LEU A 15 -15.58 -0.79 9.23
N LYS A 16 -16.09 -1.88 9.77
CA LYS A 16 -15.98 -2.23 11.20
C LYS A 16 -14.96 -3.35 11.37
N ILE A 17 -14.22 -3.31 12.48
CA ILE A 17 -13.28 -4.39 12.81
C ILE A 17 -14.00 -5.74 12.73
N GLY A 18 -13.44 -6.67 11.96
CA GLY A 18 -14.02 -7.98 11.71
C GLY A 18 -14.95 -8.06 10.51
N SER A 19 -15.40 -6.93 9.89
CA SER A 19 -16.12 -6.98 8.62
C SER A 19 -15.16 -7.34 7.48
N ARG A 20 -15.67 -8.04 6.47
CA ARG A 20 -14.85 -8.42 5.31
C ARG A 20 -14.43 -7.18 4.52
N ILE A 21 -13.10 -7.02 4.31
CA ILE A 21 -12.55 -5.94 3.50
C ILE A 21 -12.13 -6.39 2.10
N LEU A 22 -11.72 -7.66 1.95
CA LEU A 22 -11.34 -8.22 0.65
C LEU A 22 -11.94 -9.62 0.50
N LEU A 23 -12.51 -9.90 -0.65
CA LEU A 23 -12.89 -11.23 -1.11
C LEU A 23 -12.22 -11.51 -2.44
N VAL A 24 -11.47 -12.58 -2.50
CA VAL A 24 -10.93 -13.18 -3.73
C VAL A 24 -11.66 -14.50 -3.91
N ASP A 25 -12.31 -14.71 -5.04
CA ASP A 25 -13.09 -15.91 -5.28
C ASP A 25 -12.83 -16.51 -6.67
N GLY A 26 -12.35 -17.75 -6.69
CA GLY A 26 -12.11 -18.52 -7.90
C GLY A 26 -11.07 -17.93 -8.87
N VAL A 27 -10.15 -17.09 -8.38
CA VAL A 27 -9.20 -16.37 -9.23
C VAL A 27 -8.18 -17.33 -9.84
N SER A 28 -8.08 -17.30 -11.18
CA SER A 28 -7.06 -18.00 -11.94
C SER A 28 -6.31 -17.03 -12.85
N VAL A 29 -4.97 -17.21 -12.92
CA VAL A 29 -4.09 -16.42 -13.79
C VAL A 29 -3.11 -17.36 -14.48
N SER A 30 -2.99 -17.24 -15.79
CA SER A 30 -2.04 -17.99 -16.61
C SER A 30 -1.10 -17.04 -17.37
N PHE A 31 0.18 -17.37 -17.44
CA PHE A 31 1.18 -16.70 -18.27
C PHE A 31 1.80 -17.75 -19.19
N ASP A 32 1.67 -17.57 -20.49
CA ASP A 32 2.26 -18.46 -21.52
C ASP A 32 1.99 -19.96 -21.25
N GLY A 33 0.79 -20.30 -20.78
CA GLY A 33 0.39 -21.67 -20.47
C GLY A 33 0.77 -22.15 -19.04
N PHE A 34 1.54 -21.38 -18.30
CA PHE A 34 1.83 -21.66 -16.90
C PHE A 34 0.76 -21.02 -15.99
N LYS A 35 0.09 -21.83 -15.17
CA LYS A 35 -0.89 -21.34 -14.19
C LYS A 35 -0.17 -20.79 -12.96
N ALA A 36 -0.09 -19.47 -12.85
CA ALA A 36 0.46 -18.78 -11.69
C ALA A 36 -0.52 -18.78 -10.50
N LEU A 37 -1.83 -18.65 -10.77
CA LEU A 37 -2.90 -18.85 -9.79
C LEU A 37 -3.91 -19.85 -10.37
N ASN A 38 -4.41 -20.75 -9.55
CA ASN A 38 -5.36 -21.78 -9.96
C ASN A 38 -6.52 -21.85 -8.98
N ASN A 39 -7.66 -21.25 -9.33
CA ASN A 39 -8.90 -21.25 -8.52
C ASN A 39 -8.67 -20.78 -7.07
N LEU A 40 -7.91 -19.68 -6.90
CA LEU A 40 -7.56 -19.12 -5.59
C LEU A 40 -8.79 -18.45 -4.97
N SER A 41 -9.16 -18.86 -3.75
CA SER A 41 -10.23 -18.20 -2.99
C SER A 41 -9.78 -17.96 -1.55
N PHE A 42 -9.97 -16.75 -1.06
CA PHE A 42 -9.78 -16.36 0.35
C PHE A 42 -10.48 -15.03 0.63
N SER A 43 -10.64 -14.71 1.91
CA SER A 43 -11.13 -13.41 2.35
C SER A 43 -10.26 -12.85 3.45
N ILE A 44 -10.21 -11.51 3.55
CA ILE A 44 -9.52 -10.78 4.63
C ILE A 44 -10.55 -9.89 5.31
N ASN A 45 -10.49 -9.81 6.64
CA ASN A 45 -11.33 -8.92 7.42
C ASN A 45 -10.61 -7.61 7.77
N TYR A 46 -11.37 -6.54 7.97
CA TYR A 46 -10.82 -5.27 8.41
C TYR A 46 -10.20 -5.38 9.81
N GLY A 47 -8.96 -4.90 9.96
CA GLY A 47 -8.17 -5.07 11.17
C GLY A 47 -7.45 -6.43 11.28
N GLU A 48 -7.53 -7.29 10.25
CA GLU A 48 -6.83 -8.58 10.22
C GLU A 48 -5.42 -8.41 9.67
N LEU A 49 -4.43 -9.00 10.35
CA LEU A 49 -3.10 -9.24 9.80
C LEU A 49 -3.04 -10.65 9.21
N ARG A 50 -2.82 -10.74 7.90
CA ARG A 50 -2.70 -12.00 7.17
C ARG A 50 -1.32 -12.19 6.56
N CYS A 51 -0.61 -13.24 6.98
CA CYS A 51 0.65 -13.65 6.37
C CYS A 51 0.39 -14.71 5.28
N ILE A 52 0.99 -14.51 4.09
CA ILE A 52 0.96 -15.46 2.98
C ILE A 52 2.34 -16.05 2.79
N ILE A 53 2.48 -17.36 3.01
CA ILE A 53 3.74 -18.09 2.94
C ILE A 53 3.71 -19.02 1.73
N GLY A 54 4.83 -19.10 1.02
CA GLY A 54 4.99 -20.01 -0.12
C GLY A 54 6.36 -19.84 -0.78
N ALA A 55 6.77 -20.83 -1.57
CA ALA A 55 8.02 -20.80 -2.31
C ALA A 55 8.08 -19.61 -3.31
N ASN A 56 9.28 -19.29 -3.80
CA ASN A 56 9.41 -18.35 -4.92
C ASN A 56 8.70 -18.92 -6.15
N GLY A 57 7.95 -18.07 -6.87
CA GLY A 57 7.12 -18.51 -7.98
C GLY A 57 5.76 -19.12 -7.61
N ALA A 58 5.40 -19.21 -6.30
CA ALA A 58 4.11 -19.75 -5.87
C ALA A 58 2.90 -18.80 -6.11
N GLY A 59 3.07 -17.72 -6.86
CA GLY A 59 1.97 -16.82 -7.22
C GLY A 59 1.68 -15.70 -6.20
N LYS A 60 2.48 -15.54 -5.14
CA LYS A 60 2.25 -14.51 -4.11
C LYS A 60 2.16 -13.09 -4.70
N SER A 61 3.18 -12.70 -5.47
CA SER A 61 3.22 -11.38 -6.12
C SER A 61 2.14 -11.25 -7.19
N THR A 62 1.84 -12.34 -7.93
CA THR A 62 0.72 -12.36 -8.92
C THR A 62 -0.62 -12.10 -8.26
N MET A 63 -0.87 -12.67 -7.08
CA MET A 63 -2.09 -12.41 -6.32
C MET A 63 -2.18 -10.93 -5.93
N MET A 64 -1.08 -10.33 -5.42
CA MET A 64 -1.04 -8.90 -5.12
C MET A 64 -1.21 -8.04 -6.39
N ASP A 65 -0.63 -8.45 -7.52
CA ASP A 65 -0.79 -7.79 -8.82
C ASP A 65 -2.26 -7.81 -9.29
N VAL A 66 -2.99 -8.88 -9.02
CA VAL A 66 -4.45 -8.95 -9.30
C VAL A 66 -5.23 -7.99 -8.41
N VAL A 67 -4.97 -7.98 -7.10
CA VAL A 67 -5.68 -7.11 -6.14
C VAL A 67 -5.42 -5.63 -6.43
N THR A 68 -4.23 -5.28 -6.93
CA THR A 68 -3.89 -3.89 -7.29
C THR A 68 -4.26 -3.51 -8.74
N GLY A 69 -4.85 -4.42 -9.51
CA GLY A 69 -5.31 -4.15 -10.89
C GLY A 69 -4.22 -4.23 -11.96
N LYS A 70 -2.97 -4.49 -11.57
CA LYS A 70 -1.83 -4.60 -12.48
C LYS A 70 -1.93 -5.84 -13.39
N THR A 71 -2.52 -6.92 -12.90
CA THR A 71 -2.76 -8.15 -13.68
C THR A 71 -4.25 -8.45 -13.69
N LYS A 72 -4.83 -8.65 -14.87
CA LYS A 72 -6.20 -9.12 -15.01
C LYS A 72 -6.22 -10.64 -14.95
N PRO A 73 -7.08 -11.26 -14.11
CA PRO A 73 -7.20 -12.72 -14.06
C PRO A 73 -7.97 -13.27 -15.26
N ASP A 74 -7.75 -14.55 -15.59
CA ASP A 74 -8.48 -15.28 -16.62
C ASP A 74 -9.93 -15.58 -16.17
N SER A 75 -10.12 -15.80 -14.85
CA SER A 75 -11.42 -16.07 -14.24
C SER A 75 -11.43 -15.70 -12.76
N GLY A 76 -12.64 -15.66 -12.17
CA GLY A 76 -12.87 -15.34 -10.77
C GLY A 76 -13.26 -13.88 -10.56
N SER A 77 -13.38 -13.49 -9.30
CA SER A 77 -13.78 -12.14 -8.89
C SER A 77 -12.94 -11.64 -7.71
N VAL A 78 -12.79 -10.31 -7.62
CA VAL A 78 -12.09 -9.66 -6.51
C VAL A 78 -12.92 -8.47 -6.04
N ILE A 79 -13.49 -8.59 -4.84
CA ILE A 79 -14.40 -7.58 -4.27
C ILE A 79 -13.73 -6.91 -3.06
N PHE A 80 -13.72 -5.58 -3.06
CA PHE A 80 -13.22 -4.75 -1.96
C PHE A 80 -14.37 -4.08 -1.22
N GLY A 81 -14.36 -4.16 0.11
CA GLY A 81 -15.47 -3.72 0.94
C GLY A 81 -16.73 -4.55 0.68
N GLU A 82 -17.88 -3.88 0.61
CA GLU A 82 -19.16 -4.55 0.40
C GLU A 82 -19.40 -4.96 -1.05
N ALA A 83 -19.05 -4.08 -2.02
CA ALA A 83 -19.48 -4.29 -3.40
C ALA A 83 -18.55 -3.71 -4.49
N VAL A 84 -17.34 -3.27 -4.16
CA VAL A 84 -16.43 -2.70 -5.17
C VAL A 84 -15.70 -3.81 -5.92
N ASP A 85 -16.06 -4.03 -7.19
CA ASP A 85 -15.34 -4.96 -8.07
C ASP A 85 -14.03 -4.32 -8.55
N LEU A 86 -12.89 -4.83 -8.03
CA LEU A 86 -11.57 -4.34 -8.38
C LEU A 86 -11.18 -4.64 -9.83
N LEU A 87 -11.73 -5.69 -10.43
CA LEU A 87 -11.41 -6.07 -11.81
C LEU A 87 -11.95 -5.08 -12.85
N SER A 88 -12.94 -4.26 -12.45
CA SER A 88 -13.51 -3.19 -13.27
C SER A 88 -12.74 -1.86 -13.19
N LEU A 89 -11.77 -1.75 -12.26
CA LEU A 89 -11.03 -0.52 -11.98
C LEU A 89 -9.61 -0.57 -12.57
N ASP A 90 -9.00 0.62 -12.71
CA ASP A 90 -7.58 0.79 -13.01
C ASP A 90 -6.75 0.93 -11.73
N GLU A 91 -5.42 0.72 -11.83
CA GLU A 91 -4.50 0.80 -10.69
C GLU A 91 -4.59 2.12 -9.91
N PRO A 92 -4.64 3.32 -10.56
CA PRO A 92 -4.76 4.58 -9.84
C PRO A 92 -6.05 4.69 -9.03
N THR A 93 -7.17 4.21 -9.56
CA THR A 93 -8.46 4.21 -8.86
C THR A 93 -8.43 3.25 -7.67
N ILE A 94 -7.84 2.07 -7.82
CA ILE A 94 -7.66 1.08 -6.75
C ILE A 94 -6.82 1.68 -5.60
N ALA A 95 -5.73 2.37 -5.92
CA ALA A 95 -4.94 3.07 -4.91
C ALA A 95 -5.74 4.19 -4.20
N GLN A 96 -6.53 4.97 -4.95
CA GLN A 96 -7.34 6.06 -4.39
C GLN A 96 -8.44 5.59 -3.44
N ILE A 97 -9.04 4.43 -3.66
CA ILE A 97 -10.07 3.87 -2.77
C ILE A 97 -9.48 3.28 -1.48
N GLY A 98 -8.14 3.20 -1.37
CA GLY A 98 -7.44 2.87 -0.14
C GLY A 98 -6.76 1.51 -0.13
N ILE A 99 -6.36 0.96 -1.28
CA ILE A 99 -5.48 -0.21 -1.34
C ILE A 99 -4.05 0.29 -1.56
N GLY A 100 -3.24 0.22 -0.50
CA GLY A 100 -1.82 0.55 -0.54
C GLY A 100 -0.96 -0.68 -0.84
N ARG A 101 0.11 -0.51 -1.61
CA ARG A 101 1.10 -1.56 -1.84
C ARG A 101 2.52 -1.03 -1.71
N LYS A 102 3.33 -1.72 -0.90
CA LYS A 102 4.78 -1.57 -0.90
C LYS A 102 5.39 -2.48 -1.97
N PHE A 103 6.15 -1.91 -2.88
CA PHE A 103 6.86 -2.66 -3.91
C PHE A 103 8.21 -3.21 -3.40
N GLN A 104 8.79 -4.19 -4.11
CA GLN A 104 10.07 -4.81 -3.75
C GLN A 104 11.24 -3.84 -3.80
N LYS A 105 11.25 -2.90 -4.77
CA LYS A 105 12.29 -1.88 -4.88
C LYS A 105 11.83 -0.59 -4.23
N PRO A 106 12.63 0.02 -3.34
CA PRO A 106 12.28 1.30 -2.73
C PRO A 106 12.08 2.38 -3.79
N THR A 107 10.94 3.08 -3.68
CA THR A 107 10.52 4.15 -4.61
C THR A 107 10.60 5.53 -3.97
N VAL A 108 11.59 5.74 -3.10
CA VAL A 108 11.81 7.02 -2.42
C VAL A 108 12.38 8.09 -3.36
N PHE A 109 12.01 9.33 -3.15
CA PHE A 109 12.57 10.51 -3.85
C PHE A 109 13.94 10.82 -3.26
N GLN A 110 15.01 10.35 -3.91
CA GLN A 110 16.37 10.34 -3.35
C GLN A 110 16.93 11.72 -3.03
N ASN A 111 16.56 12.75 -3.81
CA ASN A 111 17.02 14.14 -3.65
C ASN A 111 16.14 14.97 -2.69
N HIS A 112 15.22 14.31 -2.00
CA HIS A 112 14.33 14.92 -1.01
C HIS A 112 14.67 14.36 0.37
N THR A 113 14.41 15.14 1.40
CA THR A 113 14.59 14.71 2.78
C THR A 113 13.58 13.64 3.18
N VAL A 114 13.80 12.95 4.30
CA VAL A 114 12.84 12.02 4.90
C VAL A 114 11.47 12.69 5.08
N PHE A 115 11.47 13.92 5.64
CA PHE A 115 10.26 14.70 5.85
C PHE A 115 9.52 14.98 4.52
N GLU A 116 10.22 15.50 3.52
CA GLU A 116 9.63 15.84 2.21
C GLU A 116 9.07 14.62 1.49
N ASN A 117 9.70 13.43 1.63
CA ASN A 117 9.17 12.20 1.09
C ASN A 117 7.80 11.86 1.69
N LEU A 118 7.66 11.97 3.02
CA LEU A 118 6.40 11.72 3.72
C LEU A 118 5.35 12.78 3.39
N GLU A 119 5.74 14.06 3.30
CA GLU A 119 4.87 15.16 2.88
C GLU A 119 4.30 14.92 1.48
N LEU A 120 5.14 14.54 0.52
CA LEU A 120 4.72 14.23 -0.87
C LEU A 120 3.79 13.03 -0.96
N ALA A 121 3.93 12.06 -0.05
CA ALA A 121 3.11 10.86 0.00
C ALA A 121 1.74 11.08 0.67
N MET A 122 1.56 12.18 1.40
CA MET A 122 0.35 12.44 2.18
C MET A 122 -0.91 12.43 1.30
N LYS A 123 -1.97 11.80 1.82
CA LYS A 123 -3.30 11.82 1.21
C LYS A 123 -3.94 13.19 1.41
N ASP A 124 -3.68 14.10 0.49
CA ASP A 124 -4.28 15.43 0.54
C ASP A 124 -5.08 15.73 -0.74
N ASP A 125 -6.00 16.70 -0.66
CA ASP A 125 -6.76 17.16 -1.83
C ASP A 125 -5.82 17.95 -2.75
N LYS A 126 -5.10 17.20 -3.63
CA LYS A 126 -4.09 17.70 -4.57
C LYS A 126 -4.70 18.60 -5.65
N ARG A 127 -5.56 19.55 -5.26
CA ARG A 127 -5.97 20.63 -6.16
C ARG A 127 -4.76 21.51 -6.40
N PHE A 128 -4.30 21.53 -7.65
CA PHE A 128 -3.10 22.20 -8.17
C PHE A 128 -2.79 23.57 -7.53
N PHE A 129 -3.82 24.38 -7.26
CA PHE A 129 -3.65 25.71 -6.67
C PHE A 129 -3.48 25.70 -5.13
N LYS A 130 -3.91 24.67 -4.41
CA LYS A 130 -3.68 24.56 -2.97
C LYS A 130 -2.25 24.11 -2.66
N THR A 131 -1.72 23.19 -3.45
CA THR A 131 -0.37 22.63 -3.24
C THR A 131 0.75 23.67 -3.49
N LEU A 132 0.51 24.63 -4.36
CA LEU A 132 1.54 25.62 -4.71
C LEU A 132 1.77 26.70 -3.64
N PHE A 133 0.81 26.94 -2.73
CA PHE A 133 0.81 28.03 -1.74
C PHE A 133 0.44 27.64 -0.31
N SER A 134 0.16 26.37 0.00
CA SER A 134 -0.23 25.95 1.34
C SER A 134 0.96 25.52 2.18
N LYS A 135 1.19 26.23 3.28
CA LYS A 135 2.02 25.71 4.37
C LYS A 135 1.27 24.57 5.04
N LEU A 136 1.98 23.49 5.38
CA LEU A 136 1.45 22.41 6.20
C LEU A 136 0.78 22.98 7.45
N ASN A 137 -0.43 22.51 7.76
CA ASN A 137 -1.09 22.83 9.02
C ASN A 137 -0.45 22.02 10.16
N SER A 138 -0.84 22.30 11.43
CA SER A 138 -0.27 21.61 12.59
C SER A 138 -0.56 20.11 12.56
N GLU A 139 -1.77 19.72 12.21
CA GLU A 139 -2.22 18.32 12.16
C GLU A 139 -1.43 17.51 11.14
N GLN A 140 -1.17 18.09 9.96
CA GLN A 140 -0.35 17.45 8.92
C GLN A 140 1.10 17.24 9.37
N LYS A 141 1.68 18.23 10.08
CA LYS A 141 3.03 18.11 10.64
C LYS A 141 3.09 17.05 11.73
N ASP A 142 2.12 17.06 12.64
CA ASP A 142 2.04 16.08 13.73
C ASP A 142 1.95 14.66 13.17
N LYS A 143 1.15 14.46 12.13
CA LYS A 143 1.03 13.18 11.44
C LYS A 143 2.33 12.71 10.79
N ILE A 144 3.07 13.60 10.14
CA ILE A 144 4.39 13.28 9.59
C ILE A 144 5.35 12.90 10.71
N GLU A 145 5.37 13.67 11.81
CA GLU A 145 6.23 13.37 12.95
C GLU A 145 5.90 12.03 13.64
N GLU A 146 4.62 11.73 13.81
CA GLU A 146 4.16 10.44 14.34
C GLU A 146 4.58 9.29 13.42
N THR A 147 4.42 9.46 12.09
CA THR A 147 4.87 8.46 11.12
C THR A 147 6.37 8.27 11.17
N MET A 148 7.16 9.36 11.25
CA MET A 148 8.62 9.27 11.39
C MET A 148 9.05 8.55 12.67
N LYS A 149 8.33 8.76 13.79
CA LYS A 149 8.58 8.02 15.04
C LYS A 149 8.28 6.53 14.85
N LEU A 150 7.14 6.20 14.23
CA LEU A 150 6.71 4.84 13.98
C LEU A 150 7.74 4.07 13.15
N ILE A 151 8.24 4.66 12.07
CA ILE A 151 9.24 4.03 11.18
C ILE A 151 10.69 4.21 11.66
N GLY A 152 10.93 4.74 12.85
CA GLY A 152 12.26 4.88 13.46
C GLY A 152 13.19 5.88 12.77
N LEU A 153 12.67 6.82 11.95
CA LEU A 153 13.48 7.78 11.20
C LEU A 153 13.40 9.22 11.70
N LYS A 154 12.87 9.46 12.90
CA LYS A 154 12.68 10.81 13.43
C LYS A 154 13.97 11.63 13.48
N GLU A 155 15.08 11.02 13.91
CA GLU A 155 16.39 11.68 14.03
C GLU A 155 17.01 12.02 12.64
N LEU A 156 16.49 11.42 11.59
CA LEU A 156 16.95 11.60 10.20
C LEU A 156 16.06 12.56 9.39
N TYR A 157 15.22 13.32 10.07
CA TYR A 157 14.23 14.25 9.53
C TYR A 157 14.71 15.07 8.31
N ASN A 158 15.88 15.72 8.42
CA ASN A 158 16.47 16.57 7.37
C ASN A 158 17.44 15.83 6.45
N LEU A 159 17.62 14.51 6.62
CA LEU A 159 18.58 13.77 5.80
C LEU A 159 17.96 13.46 4.44
N GLU A 160 18.71 13.63 3.36
CA GLU A 160 18.28 13.21 2.02
C GLU A 160 18.10 11.69 1.96
N ALA A 161 16.98 11.23 1.39
CA ALA A 161 16.66 9.82 1.31
C ALA A 161 17.69 9.01 0.50
N GLY A 162 18.42 9.67 -0.41
CA GLY A 162 19.51 9.05 -1.18
C GLY A 162 20.62 8.46 -0.31
N ILE A 163 20.89 9.05 0.86
CA ILE A 163 21.99 8.71 1.78
C ILE A 163 21.59 7.59 2.76
N LEU A 164 20.29 7.34 2.93
CA LEU A 164 19.77 6.31 3.82
C LEU A 164 20.31 4.91 3.46
N SER A 165 20.46 4.04 4.46
CA SER A 165 20.71 2.62 4.25
C SER A 165 19.56 1.96 3.48
N HIS A 166 19.78 0.75 2.97
CA HIS A 166 18.72 0.03 2.25
C HIS A 166 17.51 -0.23 3.16
N GLY A 167 17.72 -0.67 4.40
CA GLY A 167 16.64 -0.87 5.39
C GLY A 167 15.90 0.43 5.72
N GLN A 168 16.63 1.53 5.96
CA GLN A 168 16.04 2.83 6.22
C GLN A 168 15.18 3.34 5.04
N LYS A 169 15.61 3.09 3.79
CA LYS A 169 14.79 3.39 2.60
C LYS A 169 13.51 2.58 2.57
N GLN A 170 13.56 1.31 2.99
CA GLN A 170 12.37 0.47 3.08
C GLN A 170 11.41 0.96 4.18
N TRP A 171 11.94 1.39 5.33
CA TRP A 171 11.10 1.99 6.39
C TRP A 171 10.47 3.30 5.93
N LEU A 172 11.24 4.16 5.22
CA LEU A 172 10.69 5.39 4.64
C LEU A 172 9.55 5.08 3.66
N GLU A 173 9.70 4.07 2.81
CA GLU A 173 8.65 3.64 1.87
C GLU A 173 7.40 3.14 2.59
N ILE A 174 7.54 2.38 3.69
CA ILE A 174 6.41 1.99 4.54
C ILE A 174 5.71 3.23 5.08
N GLY A 175 6.47 4.19 5.61
CA GLY A 175 5.93 5.47 6.07
C GLY A 175 5.17 6.22 4.98
N MET A 176 5.71 6.28 3.76
CA MET A 176 5.03 6.90 2.62
C MET A 176 3.70 6.21 2.29
N VAL A 177 3.63 4.89 2.40
CA VAL A 177 2.36 4.17 2.19
C VAL A 177 1.38 4.43 3.35
N ILE A 178 1.84 4.47 4.60
CA ILE A 178 1.02 4.82 5.78
C ILE A 178 0.43 6.23 5.64
N MET A 179 1.21 7.20 5.14
CA MET A 179 0.74 8.57 4.90
C MET A 179 -0.43 8.66 3.91
N GLN A 180 -0.63 7.63 3.08
CA GLN A 180 -1.77 7.52 2.16
C GLN A 180 -3.05 7.02 2.85
N GLU A 181 -2.99 6.66 4.14
CA GLU A 181 -4.11 6.11 4.92
C GLU A 181 -4.80 4.92 4.23
N PRO A 182 -4.06 3.85 3.91
CA PRO A 182 -4.65 2.72 3.24
C PRO A 182 -5.63 2.00 4.15
N LYS A 183 -6.74 1.54 3.59
CA LYS A 183 -7.70 0.64 4.26
C LYS A 183 -7.24 -0.81 4.21
N LEU A 184 -6.50 -1.17 3.16
CA LEU A 184 -5.83 -2.46 2.98
C LEU A 184 -4.38 -2.19 2.55
N LEU A 185 -3.41 -2.72 3.30
CA LEU A 185 -1.99 -2.62 2.99
C LEU A 185 -1.46 -3.98 2.52
N LEU A 186 -0.88 -4.02 1.34
CA LEU A 186 -0.18 -5.17 0.77
C LEU A 186 1.33 -4.95 0.85
N VAL A 187 2.03 -5.87 1.51
CA VAL A 187 3.48 -5.79 1.67
C VAL A 187 4.13 -7.05 1.11
N ASP A 188 5.05 -6.87 0.17
CA ASP A 188 5.82 -7.95 -0.44
C ASP A 188 7.29 -7.83 -0.02
N GLU A 189 7.85 -8.92 0.52
CA GLU A 189 9.27 -9.04 0.91
C GLU A 189 9.78 -7.90 1.80
N LEU A 190 9.11 -7.65 2.94
CA LEU A 190 9.39 -6.54 3.85
C LEU A 190 10.86 -6.45 4.29
N VAL A 191 11.51 -7.58 4.48
CA VAL A 191 12.86 -7.70 5.07
C VAL A 191 13.94 -8.10 4.07
N ALA A 192 13.64 -8.13 2.77
CA ALA A 192 14.62 -8.50 1.76
C ALA A 192 15.78 -7.50 1.71
N GLY A 193 17.01 -7.99 1.92
CA GLY A 193 18.23 -7.18 1.92
C GLY A 193 18.49 -6.37 3.20
N MET A 194 17.69 -6.56 4.25
CA MET A 194 17.94 -5.99 5.57
C MET A 194 18.96 -6.80 6.38
N THR A 195 19.70 -6.14 7.25
CA THR A 195 20.51 -6.78 8.27
C THR A 195 19.63 -7.40 9.35
N GLN A 196 20.16 -8.33 10.16
CA GLN A 196 19.42 -8.97 11.24
C GLN A 196 18.86 -7.93 12.24
N GLN A 197 19.63 -6.89 12.55
CA GLN A 197 19.21 -5.82 13.45
C GLN A 197 18.06 -5.00 12.85
N GLU A 198 18.10 -4.68 11.56
CA GLU A 198 17.01 -3.99 10.84
C GLU A 198 15.74 -4.85 10.76
N VAL A 199 15.88 -6.19 10.64
CA VAL A 199 14.74 -7.13 10.67
C VAL A 199 14.04 -7.10 12.03
N GLU A 200 14.82 -7.14 13.14
CA GLU A 200 14.28 -7.07 14.50
C GLU A 200 13.53 -5.76 14.72
N GLN A 201 14.09 -4.62 14.31
CA GLN A 201 13.43 -3.32 14.38
C GLN A 201 12.17 -3.24 13.52
N THR A 202 12.16 -3.90 12.35
CA THR A 202 10.97 -3.93 11.46
C THR A 202 9.80 -4.70 12.11
N ALA A 203 10.09 -5.66 12.99
CA ALA A 203 9.05 -6.42 13.68
C ALA A 203 8.31 -5.59 14.77
N GLU A 204 8.86 -4.43 15.17
CA GLU A 204 8.28 -3.51 16.14
C GLU A 204 7.41 -2.41 15.48
N ILE A 205 7.52 -2.23 14.15
CA ILE A 205 6.74 -1.28 13.34
C ILE A 205 5.41 -1.94 12.92
#